data_d4d9a07cdc349c096453584f75f398fa
#
_entry.id   d4d9a07cdc349c096453584f75f398fa
#
_cell.length_a   1.000
_cell.length_b   1.000
_cell.length_c   1.000
_cell.angle_alpha   90.00
_cell.angle_beta   90.00
_cell.angle_gamma   90.00
#
_symmetry.space_group_name_H-M   'P 1'
#
loop_
_entity.id
_entity.type
_entity.pdbx_description
1 polymer ?
#
loop_
_entity_poly.entity_id
_entity_poly.type
_entity_poly.pdbx_seq_one_letter_code
_entity_poly.pdbx_strand_id
1 'polypeptide(L)'
;SYGEFISCDAINPMPKITFKSSYGKLVHDLSQPLSTVNQNAHAQKEPGWLTVGYATRSLSSSIWVKAKVKKIDDYTTCVLPDEVEVFLGYQKPMIYVAKEYKDDLCKFSVVIRHEQVHQRINKLALDYFLPLADKALRNAIADVKGIKVPSPEQSQQGVEMLYKYYQFRLQPILDEMIRAV
;
A
#
# COMPACT_ATOMS: atom_id res chain seq x y z
N SER A 1 20.36 -37.30 -23.05
CA SER A 1 20.87 -36.26 -22.13
C SER A 1 19.71 -35.73 -21.32
N TYR A 2 19.78 -35.93 -20.03
CA TYR A 2 18.85 -35.26 -19.12
C TYR A 2 19.09 -33.76 -19.26
N GLY A 3 18.17 -33.06 -19.92
CA GLY A 3 18.19 -31.60 -19.93
C GLY A 3 18.19 -31.16 -18.48
N GLU A 4 19.24 -30.50 -18.05
CA GLU A 4 19.28 -29.87 -16.75
C GLU A 4 18.06 -28.95 -16.65
N PHE A 5 17.18 -29.22 -15.69
CA PHE A 5 16.12 -28.29 -15.34
C PHE A 5 16.75 -27.04 -14.76
N ILE A 6 17.11 -26.09 -15.61
CA ILE A 6 17.55 -24.78 -15.15
C ILE A 6 16.35 -24.09 -14.55
N SER A 7 16.38 -23.91 -13.23
CA SER A 7 15.40 -23.05 -12.58
C SER A 7 15.59 -21.61 -13.07
N CYS A 8 14.52 -20.92 -13.39
CA CYS A 8 14.57 -19.49 -13.72
C CYS A 8 15.23 -18.68 -12.61
N ASP A 9 15.08 -19.08 -11.36
CA ASP A 9 15.71 -18.43 -10.21
C ASP A 9 17.24 -18.45 -10.28
N ALA A 10 17.82 -19.55 -10.78
CA ALA A 10 19.26 -19.73 -10.81
C ALA A 10 20.00 -18.79 -11.77
N ILE A 11 19.30 -18.24 -12.74
CA ILE A 11 19.89 -17.38 -13.78
C ILE A 11 19.61 -15.89 -13.55
N ASN A 12 18.89 -15.54 -12.49
CA ASN A 12 18.50 -14.17 -12.23
C ASN A 12 19.16 -13.63 -10.96
N PRO A 13 19.96 -12.56 -11.06
CA PRO A 13 20.37 -11.83 -9.88
C PRO A 13 19.18 -11.15 -9.23
N MET A 14 19.32 -10.72 -7.97
CA MET A 14 18.29 -9.93 -7.30
C MET A 14 17.94 -8.70 -8.14
N PRO A 15 16.65 -8.44 -8.40
CA PRO A 15 16.24 -7.26 -9.13
C PRO A 15 16.51 -5.98 -8.33
N LYS A 16 16.50 -4.85 -9.00
CA LYS A 16 16.47 -3.55 -8.33
C LYS A 16 15.15 -3.39 -7.61
N ILE A 17 15.20 -3.12 -6.31
CA ILE A 17 14.01 -2.94 -5.47
C ILE A 17 13.94 -1.48 -5.03
N THR A 18 12.83 -0.83 -5.33
CA THR A 18 12.55 0.53 -4.90
C THR A 18 11.29 0.53 -4.04
N PHE A 19 11.41 1.01 -2.82
CA PHE A 19 10.29 1.12 -1.90
C PHE A 19 9.99 2.58 -1.64
N LYS A 20 8.79 3.03 -2.03
CA LYS A 20 8.33 4.41 -1.88
C LYS A 20 7.20 4.48 -0.86
N SER A 21 7.15 5.56 -0.10
CA SER A 21 6.07 5.82 0.84
C SER A 21 5.70 7.29 0.85
N SER A 22 4.48 7.57 1.29
CA SER A 22 3.99 8.92 1.48
C SER A 22 2.95 8.93 2.61
N TYR A 23 2.96 9.99 3.40
CA TYR A 23 1.91 10.24 4.40
C TYR A 23 0.72 10.99 3.79
N GLY A 24 0.86 11.44 2.55
CA GLY A 24 -0.09 12.32 1.90
C GLY A 24 -0.04 13.74 2.45
N LYS A 25 -0.66 14.66 1.73
CA LYS A 25 -0.82 16.05 2.20
C LYS A 25 -2.15 16.16 2.93
N LEU A 26 -2.09 16.53 4.22
CA LEU A 26 -3.29 16.75 5.01
C LEU A 26 -4.08 17.95 4.49
N VAL A 27 -5.36 17.76 4.27
CA VAL A 27 -6.30 18.79 3.81
C VAL A 27 -7.42 18.94 4.83
N HIS A 28 -7.78 20.20 5.12
CA HIS A 28 -8.89 20.54 6.00
C HIS A 28 -10.10 20.94 5.14
N ASP A 29 -11.25 20.31 5.37
CA ASP A 29 -12.51 20.62 4.71
C ASP A 29 -13.48 21.20 5.72
N LEU A 30 -13.86 22.49 5.54
CA LEU A 30 -14.78 23.22 6.38
C LEU A 30 -16.08 23.57 5.62
N SER A 31 -16.35 22.86 4.53
CA SER A 31 -17.52 23.14 3.67
C SER A 31 -18.78 22.41 4.11
N GLN A 32 -18.67 21.37 4.95
CA GLN A 32 -19.81 20.53 5.32
C GLN A 32 -20.56 21.10 6.53
N PRO A 33 -21.91 21.10 6.52
CA PRO A 33 -22.68 21.48 7.69
C PRO A 33 -22.54 20.42 8.82
N LEU A 34 -22.83 20.88 10.06
CA LEU A 34 -22.75 20.02 11.23
C LEU A 34 -23.56 18.73 11.09
N SER A 35 -24.75 18.80 10.50
CA SER A 35 -25.58 17.63 10.27
C SER A 35 -24.88 16.57 9.41
N THR A 36 -24.22 16.99 8.33
CA THR A 36 -23.46 16.09 7.45
C THR A 36 -22.25 15.51 8.14
N VAL A 37 -21.46 16.35 8.84
CA VAL A 37 -20.29 15.94 9.60
C VAL A 37 -20.68 14.91 10.66
N ASN A 38 -21.73 15.21 11.42
CA ASN A 38 -22.22 14.32 12.47
C ASN A 38 -22.72 12.98 11.90
N GLN A 39 -23.46 13.00 10.79
CA GLN A 39 -23.95 11.80 10.13
C GLN A 39 -22.79 10.92 9.61
N ASN A 40 -21.81 11.51 8.95
CA ASN A 40 -20.67 10.76 8.41
C ASN A 40 -19.78 10.20 9.52
N ALA A 41 -19.63 10.91 10.63
CA ALA A 41 -18.86 10.45 11.79
C ALA A 41 -19.59 9.32 12.55
N HIS A 42 -20.90 9.25 12.52
CA HIS A 42 -21.67 8.18 13.16
C HIS A 42 -21.37 6.79 12.62
N ALA A 43 -20.93 6.68 11.38
CA ALA A 43 -20.48 5.41 10.83
C ALA A 43 -19.23 4.85 11.55
N GLN A 44 -18.53 5.69 12.33
CA GLN A 44 -17.26 5.36 12.98
C GLN A 44 -17.33 5.40 14.52
N LYS A 45 -18.45 5.87 15.10
CA LYS A 45 -18.61 6.07 16.57
C LYS A 45 -19.92 5.50 17.07
N GLU A 46 -20.00 5.31 18.39
CA GLU A 46 -21.21 4.83 19.05
C GLU A 46 -22.39 5.80 18.87
N PRO A 47 -23.63 5.28 18.71
CA PRO A 47 -24.82 6.11 18.60
C PRO A 47 -25.00 7.06 19.78
N GLY A 48 -25.49 8.27 19.51
CA GLY A 48 -25.79 9.27 20.53
C GLY A 48 -24.71 10.30 20.76
N TRP A 49 -23.52 10.13 20.20
CA TRP A 49 -22.45 11.14 20.29
C TRP A 49 -22.58 12.18 19.19
N LEU A 50 -22.56 13.46 19.59
CA LEU A 50 -22.49 14.57 18.65
C LEU A 50 -21.02 14.78 18.26
N THR A 51 -20.76 14.70 16.95
CA THR A 51 -19.40 14.86 16.43
C THR A 51 -19.32 16.12 15.58
N VAL A 52 -18.39 17.01 15.91
CA VAL A 52 -18.17 18.29 15.21
C VAL A 52 -17.05 18.22 14.16
N GLY A 53 -16.34 17.09 14.11
CA GLY A 53 -15.30 16.83 13.13
C GLY A 53 -14.97 15.36 13.05
N TYR A 54 -14.32 14.96 11.96
CA TYR A 54 -13.79 13.61 11.78
C TYR A 54 -12.64 13.63 10.77
N ALA A 55 -11.80 12.60 10.82
CA ALA A 55 -10.71 12.42 9.87
C ALA A 55 -10.94 11.19 9.02
N THR A 56 -10.50 11.26 7.77
CA THR A 56 -10.45 10.13 6.85
C THR A 56 -9.05 9.98 6.29
N ARG A 57 -8.72 8.74 5.93
CA ARG A 57 -7.47 8.42 5.26
C ARG A 57 -7.69 7.18 4.40
N SER A 58 -6.91 7.06 3.35
CA SER A 58 -6.86 5.85 2.53
C SER A 58 -5.46 5.27 2.56
N LEU A 59 -5.32 4.06 3.11
CA LEU A 59 -4.10 3.29 2.95
C LEU A 59 -4.08 2.75 1.52
N SER A 60 -3.00 3.04 0.80
CA SER A 60 -2.80 2.62 -0.57
C SER A 60 -1.52 1.81 -0.68
N SER A 61 -1.59 0.74 -1.45
CA SER A 61 -0.41 -0.04 -1.82
C SER A 61 -0.45 -0.36 -3.30
N SER A 62 0.72 -0.36 -3.93
CA SER A 62 0.86 -0.78 -5.31
C SER A 62 2.22 -1.45 -5.51
N ILE A 63 2.26 -2.43 -6.40
CA ILE A 63 3.47 -3.15 -6.78
C ILE A 63 3.59 -3.08 -8.30
N TRP A 64 4.77 -2.69 -8.77
CA TRP A 64 5.11 -2.61 -10.18
C TRP A 64 6.26 -3.57 -10.43
N VAL A 65 6.10 -4.45 -11.40
CA VAL A 65 7.14 -5.40 -11.79
C VAL A 65 7.51 -5.11 -13.24
N LYS A 66 8.77 -4.73 -13.45
CA LYS A 66 9.36 -4.68 -14.78
C LYS A 66 10.17 -5.94 -14.96
N ALA A 67 9.81 -6.74 -15.96
CA ALA A 67 10.44 -8.01 -16.21
C ALA A 67 11.28 -7.99 -17.47
N LYS A 68 12.27 -8.85 -17.50
CA LYS A 68 12.99 -9.26 -18.71
C LYS A 68 12.60 -10.70 -19.06
N VAL A 69 12.65 -11.03 -20.33
CA VAL A 69 12.22 -12.30 -20.86
C VAL A 69 13.42 -13.00 -21.48
N LYS A 70 13.63 -14.24 -21.09
CA LYS A 70 14.71 -15.05 -21.64
C LYS A 70 14.16 -16.39 -22.14
N LYS A 71 14.22 -16.59 -23.45
CA LYS A 71 13.88 -17.86 -24.06
C LYS A 71 15.01 -18.86 -23.77
N ILE A 72 14.68 -19.98 -23.15
CA ILE A 72 15.63 -21.04 -22.82
C ILE A 72 15.66 -22.08 -23.94
N ASP A 73 14.49 -22.52 -24.38
CA ASP A 73 14.30 -23.47 -25.50
C ASP A 73 12.95 -23.24 -26.14
N ASP A 74 12.52 -24.11 -27.05
CA ASP A 74 11.26 -23.97 -27.80
C ASP A 74 10.02 -24.11 -26.90
N TYR A 75 10.16 -24.62 -25.67
CA TYR A 75 9.07 -24.92 -24.76
C TYR A 75 9.18 -24.19 -23.43
N THR A 76 10.27 -23.44 -23.22
CA THR A 76 10.55 -22.82 -21.93
C THR A 76 11.06 -21.40 -22.11
N THR A 77 10.35 -20.47 -21.51
CA THR A 77 10.74 -19.08 -21.41
C THR A 77 10.75 -18.66 -19.94
N CYS A 78 11.81 -17.99 -19.51
CA CYS A 78 11.89 -17.41 -18.17
C CYS A 78 11.42 -15.96 -18.20
N VAL A 79 10.50 -15.62 -17.31
CA VAL A 79 10.10 -14.26 -17.02
C VAL A 79 10.77 -13.88 -15.70
N LEU A 80 11.66 -12.91 -15.76
CA LEU A 80 12.57 -12.56 -14.67
C LEU A 80 12.30 -11.13 -14.23
N PRO A 81 12.04 -10.87 -12.92
CA PRO A 81 11.92 -9.50 -12.47
C PRO A 81 13.26 -8.78 -12.60
N ASP A 82 13.23 -7.61 -13.24
CA ASP A 82 14.39 -6.74 -13.40
C ASP A 82 14.35 -5.57 -12.41
N GLU A 83 13.17 -4.99 -12.26
CA GLU A 83 12.89 -3.96 -11.28
C GLU A 83 11.55 -4.26 -10.59
N VAL A 84 11.51 -4.08 -9.28
CA VAL A 84 10.28 -4.15 -8.48
C VAL A 84 10.16 -2.84 -7.71
N GLU A 85 9.08 -2.13 -7.94
CA GLU A 85 8.76 -0.90 -7.24
C GLU A 85 7.51 -1.09 -6.40
N VAL A 86 7.57 -0.73 -5.13
CA VAL A 86 6.42 -0.79 -4.21
C VAL A 86 6.16 0.59 -3.66
N PHE A 87 4.89 0.95 -3.65
CA PHE A 87 4.39 2.09 -2.91
C PHE A 87 3.53 1.59 -1.76
N LEU A 88 3.74 2.15 -0.57
CA LEU A 88 2.90 1.95 0.60
C LEU A 88 2.76 3.29 1.31
N GLY A 89 1.53 3.75 1.48
CA GLY A 89 1.32 5.03 2.14
C GLY A 89 -0.14 5.43 2.22
N TYR A 90 -0.35 6.61 2.78
CA TYR A 90 -1.67 7.20 2.87
C TYR A 90 -1.88 8.18 1.73
N GLN A 91 -3.10 8.12 1.16
CA GLN A 91 -3.55 9.06 0.14
C GLN A 91 -4.68 9.90 0.71
N LYS A 92 -4.66 11.20 0.38
CA LYS A 92 -5.73 12.14 0.69
C LYS A 92 -6.18 12.11 2.16
N PRO A 93 -5.27 12.26 3.14
CA PRO A 93 -5.70 12.43 4.52
C PRO A 93 -6.47 13.74 4.64
N MET A 94 -7.69 13.67 5.16
CA MET A 94 -8.57 14.82 5.28
C MET A 94 -9.11 14.93 6.69
N ILE A 95 -9.22 16.17 7.17
CA ILE A 95 -9.92 16.51 8.40
C ILE A 95 -11.14 17.34 8.02
N TYR A 96 -12.31 16.84 8.39
CA TYR A 96 -13.59 17.53 8.19
C TYR A 96 -14.01 18.19 9.49
N VAL A 97 -14.26 19.47 9.45
CA VAL A 97 -14.80 20.24 10.58
C VAL A 97 -16.08 20.92 10.13
N ALA A 98 -17.12 20.84 10.96
CA ALA A 98 -18.39 21.47 10.63
C ALA A 98 -18.21 22.96 10.34
N LYS A 99 -18.80 23.46 9.26
CA LYS A 99 -18.66 24.86 8.83
C LYS A 99 -19.14 25.86 9.88
N GLU A 100 -20.08 25.48 10.74
CA GLU A 100 -20.61 26.30 11.83
C GLU A 100 -19.53 26.64 12.87
N TYR A 101 -18.46 25.85 12.95
CA TYR A 101 -17.36 26.07 13.89
C TYR A 101 -16.17 26.80 13.26
N LYS A 102 -16.28 27.22 12.00
CA LYS A 102 -15.20 27.91 11.29
C LYS A 102 -14.71 29.15 12.02
N ASP A 103 -15.63 29.90 12.62
CA ASP A 103 -15.34 31.15 13.33
C ASP A 103 -15.23 30.97 14.87
N ASP A 104 -15.47 29.76 15.36
CA ASP A 104 -15.26 29.42 16.76
C ASP A 104 -13.86 28.85 16.94
N LEU A 105 -12.89 29.73 17.17
CA LEU A 105 -11.47 29.36 17.26
C LEU A 105 -11.18 28.32 18.34
N CYS A 106 -11.90 28.37 19.45
CA CYS A 106 -11.68 27.43 20.55
C CYS A 106 -12.09 25.99 20.12
N LYS A 107 -13.30 25.82 19.66
CA LYS A 107 -13.81 24.51 19.21
C LYS A 107 -13.06 24.01 18.00
N PHE A 108 -12.77 24.89 17.05
CA PHE A 108 -12.00 24.55 15.86
C PHE A 108 -10.61 24.02 16.24
N SER A 109 -9.90 24.72 17.12
CA SER A 109 -8.57 24.31 17.55
C SER A 109 -8.56 22.97 18.27
N VAL A 110 -9.56 22.70 19.10
CA VAL A 110 -9.68 21.41 19.82
C VAL A 110 -9.88 20.27 18.82
N VAL A 111 -10.79 20.43 17.85
CA VAL A 111 -11.06 19.41 16.82
C VAL A 111 -9.82 19.16 15.95
N ILE A 112 -9.20 20.22 15.45
CA ILE A 112 -8.00 20.10 14.62
C ILE A 112 -6.88 19.39 15.38
N ARG A 113 -6.63 19.75 16.63
CA ARG A 113 -5.59 19.13 17.46
C ARG A 113 -5.87 17.64 17.68
N HIS A 114 -7.12 17.29 17.97
CA HIS A 114 -7.53 15.91 18.16
C HIS A 114 -7.29 15.08 16.89
N GLU A 115 -7.72 15.57 15.73
CA GLU A 115 -7.55 14.87 14.46
C GLU A 115 -6.08 14.81 14.02
N GLN A 116 -5.29 15.83 14.35
CA GLN A 116 -3.84 15.80 14.11
C GLN A 116 -3.13 14.72 14.94
N VAL A 117 -3.60 14.44 16.15
CA VAL A 117 -3.09 13.31 16.97
C VAL A 117 -3.33 11.98 16.25
N HIS A 118 -4.53 11.77 15.71
CA HIS A 118 -4.83 10.57 14.92
C HIS A 118 -3.92 10.45 13.69
N GLN A 119 -3.67 11.55 12.99
CA GLN A 119 -2.77 11.56 11.84
C GLN A 119 -1.34 11.21 12.24
N ARG A 120 -0.89 11.68 13.39
CA ARG A 120 0.44 11.35 13.94
C ARG A 120 0.54 9.84 14.25
N ILE A 121 -0.50 9.25 14.83
CA ILE A 121 -0.57 7.81 15.10
C ILE A 121 -0.46 7.03 13.79
N ASN A 122 -1.16 7.45 12.74
CA ASN A 122 -1.10 6.81 11.44
C ASN A 122 0.31 6.88 10.82
N LYS A 123 0.96 8.02 10.96
CA LYS A 123 2.34 8.21 10.52
C LYS A 123 3.31 7.28 11.26
N LEU A 124 3.18 7.17 12.57
CA LEU A 124 3.99 6.27 13.38
C LEU A 124 3.76 4.81 13.00
N ALA A 125 2.52 4.43 12.72
CA ALA A 125 2.20 3.08 12.25
C ALA A 125 2.86 2.80 10.90
N LEU A 126 2.79 3.74 9.96
CA LEU A 126 3.46 3.58 8.66
C LEU A 126 4.97 3.42 8.84
N ASP A 127 5.61 4.27 9.67
CA ASP A 127 7.05 4.18 9.95
C ASP A 127 7.45 2.84 10.56
N TYR A 128 6.59 2.26 11.39
CA TYR A 128 6.82 0.95 11.99
C TYR A 128 6.71 -0.18 10.97
N PHE A 129 5.69 -0.16 10.11
CA PHE A 129 5.41 -1.25 9.19
C PHE A 129 6.23 -1.23 7.89
N LEU A 130 6.75 -0.06 7.49
CA LEU A 130 7.56 0.05 6.27
C LEU A 130 8.77 -0.90 6.25
N PRO A 131 9.60 -0.97 7.30
CA PRO A 131 10.73 -1.91 7.32
C PRO A 131 10.29 -3.37 7.26
N LEU A 132 9.16 -3.70 7.89
CA LEU A 132 8.61 -5.05 7.86
C LEU A 132 8.13 -5.42 6.46
N ALA A 133 7.47 -4.49 5.77
CA ALA A 133 7.03 -4.67 4.40
C ALA A 133 8.22 -4.82 3.45
N ASP A 134 9.24 -4.00 3.60
CA ASP A 134 10.48 -4.10 2.80
C ASP A 134 11.14 -5.46 2.96
N LYS A 135 11.28 -5.93 4.19
CA LYS A 135 11.84 -7.25 4.48
C LYS A 135 11.00 -8.38 3.88
N ALA A 136 9.68 -8.31 4.02
CA ALA A 136 8.77 -9.31 3.46
C ALA A 136 8.86 -9.36 1.94
N LEU A 137 8.95 -8.20 1.29
CA LEU A 137 9.13 -8.12 -0.17
C LEU A 137 10.45 -8.72 -0.61
N ARG A 138 11.56 -8.38 0.05
CA ARG A 138 12.89 -8.92 -0.28
C ARG A 138 12.95 -10.43 -0.12
N ASN A 139 12.34 -10.97 0.94
CA ASN A 139 12.22 -12.40 1.15
C ASN A 139 11.38 -13.06 0.05
N ALA A 140 10.26 -12.45 -0.33
CA ALA A 140 9.40 -12.96 -1.40
C ALA A 140 10.15 -13.01 -2.75
N ILE A 141 10.91 -11.97 -3.07
CA ILE A 141 11.70 -11.91 -4.29
C ILE A 141 12.85 -12.92 -4.26
N ALA A 142 13.49 -13.11 -3.11
CA ALA A 142 14.53 -14.13 -2.94
C ALA A 142 13.96 -15.55 -3.13
N ASP A 143 12.73 -15.79 -2.68
CA ASP A 143 12.06 -17.09 -2.82
C ASP A 143 11.61 -17.35 -4.26
N VAL A 144 11.19 -16.33 -4.98
CA VAL A 144 10.72 -16.44 -6.39
C VAL A 144 11.31 -15.31 -7.23
N LYS A 145 12.42 -15.58 -7.88
CA LYS A 145 13.14 -14.66 -8.77
C LYS A 145 12.84 -14.85 -10.25
N GLY A 146 11.92 -15.73 -10.58
CA GLY A 146 11.55 -15.97 -11.95
C GLY A 146 10.45 -16.99 -12.10
N ILE A 147 9.73 -16.91 -13.18
CA ILE A 147 8.62 -17.80 -13.51
C ILE A 147 8.81 -18.35 -14.92
N LYS A 148 8.57 -19.65 -15.06
CA LYS A 148 8.57 -20.33 -16.36
C LYS A 148 7.21 -20.16 -17.03
N VAL A 149 7.25 -19.79 -18.29
CA VAL A 149 6.09 -19.82 -19.20
C VAL A 149 6.46 -20.60 -20.46
N PRO A 150 5.49 -21.19 -21.21
CA PRO A 150 5.80 -22.01 -22.36
C PRO A 150 6.45 -21.27 -23.52
N SER A 151 6.13 -19.99 -23.70
CA SER A 151 6.64 -19.20 -24.83
C SER A 151 6.74 -17.72 -24.48
N PRO A 152 7.54 -16.94 -25.22
CA PRO A 152 7.64 -15.48 -25.01
C PRO A 152 6.31 -14.74 -25.14
N GLU A 153 5.37 -15.24 -25.93
CA GLU A 153 4.04 -14.66 -26.09
C GLU A 153 3.22 -14.69 -24.79
N GLN A 154 3.57 -15.58 -23.87
CA GLN A 154 2.91 -15.72 -22.57
C GLN A 154 3.64 -14.98 -21.46
N SER A 155 4.59 -14.12 -21.78
CA SER A 155 5.39 -13.37 -20.80
C SER A 155 4.55 -12.51 -19.87
N GLN A 156 3.47 -11.90 -20.38
CA GLN A 156 2.58 -11.08 -19.57
C GLN A 156 1.92 -11.89 -18.45
N GLN A 157 1.54 -13.14 -18.73
CA GLN A 157 1.01 -14.05 -17.70
C GLN A 157 2.04 -14.29 -16.59
N GLY A 158 3.30 -14.44 -16.97
CA GLY A 158 4.40 -14.59 -16.01
C GLY A 158 4.59 -13.36 -15.12
N VAL A 159 4.50 -12.17 -15.71
CA VAL A 159 4.55 -10.91 -14.95
C VAL A 159 3.40 -10.81 -13.95
N GLU A 160 2.20 -11.16 -14.37
CA GLU A 160 1.02 -11.18 -13.51
C GLU A 160 1.16 -12.18 -12.35
N MET A 161 1.74 -13.35 -12.60
CA MET A 161 2.01 -14.34 -11.56
C MET A 161 3.02 -13.83 -10.54
N LEU A 162 4.09 -13.17 -10.98
CA LEU A 162 5.06 -12.52 -10.08
C LEU A 162 4.39 -11.45 -9.23
N TYR A 163 3.63 -10.58 -9.85
CA TYR A 163 2.88 -9.52 -9.17
C TYR A 163 1.95 -10.09 -8.09
N LYS A 164 1.13 -11.08 -8.43
CA LYS A 164 0.19 -11.71 -7.50
C LYS A 164 0.91 -12.39 -6.35
N TYR A 165 2.02 -13.05 -6.62
CA TYR A 165 2.81 -13.70 -5.58
C TYR A 165 3.41 -12.69 -4.59
N TYR A 166 3.99 -11.60 -5.09
CA TYR A 166 4.56 -10.57 -4.24
C TYR A 166 3.47 -9.86 -3.43
N GLN A 167 2.33 -9.61 -4.04
CA GLN A 167 1.17 -9.05 -3.35
C GLN A 167 0.68 -9.97 -2.23
N PHE A 168 0.56 -11.25 -2.50
CA PHE A 168 0.20 -12.26 -1.51
C PHE A 168 1.16 -12.26 -0.32
N ARG A 169 2.45 -12.15 -0.57
CA ARG A 169 3.48 -12.14 0.48
C ARG A 169 3.45 -10.86 1.32
N LEU A 170 3.03 -9.74 0.75
CA LEU A 170 2.90 -8.48 1.47
C LEU A 170 1.58 -8.34 2.24
N GLN A 171 0.56 -9.08 1.86
CA GLN A 171 -0.79 -8.94 2.41
C GLN A 171 -0.85 -9.06 3.94
N PRO A 172 -0.16 -10.03 4.60
CA PRO A 172 -0.17 -10.11 6.06
C PRO A 172 0.32 -8.83 6.76
N ILE A 173 1.33 -8.17 6.21
CA ILE A 173 1.86 -6.91 6.77
C ILE A 173 0.82 -5.79 6.62
N LEU A 174 0.18 -5.70 5.45
CA LEU A 174 -0.88 -4.72 5.20
C LEU A 174 -2.06 -4.93 6.15
N ASP A 175 -2.46 -6.18 6.35
CA ASP A 175 -3.56 -6.53 7.26
C ASP A 175 -3.24 -6.14 8.70
N GLU A 176 -2.02 -6.40 9.16
CA GLU A 176 -1.58 -5.98 10.49
C GLU A 176 -1.57 -4.46 10.64
N MET A 177 -1.10 -3.75 9.62
CA MET A 177 -1.10 -2.29 9.62
C MET A 177 -2.52 -1.73 9.68
N ILE A 178 -3.47 -2.30 8.95
CA ILE A 178 -4.87 -1.89 8.97
C ILE A 178 -5.46 -2.11 10.37
N ARG A 179 -5.15 -3.22 11.03
CA ARG A 179 -5.63 -3.53 12.38
C ARG A 179 -5.01 -2.63 13.46
N ALA A 180 -3.80 -2.11 13.24
CA ALA A 180 -3.07 -1.32 14.23
C ALA A 180 -3.55 0.14 14.33
N VAL A 181 -4.38 0.59 13.38
CA VAL A 181 -4.87 1.98 13.29
C VAL A 181 -6.43 2.06 13.31
#